data_242e3be6d4a1034b7033e7d7c09bd6d1
#
_entry.id   242e3be6d4a1034b7033e7d7c09bd6d1
#
_cell.length_a   1.000
_cell.length_b   1.000
_cell.length_c   1.000
_cell.angle_alpha   90.00
_cell.angle_beta   90.00
_cell.angle_gamma   90.00
#
_symmetry.space_group_name_H-M   'P 1'
#
loop_
_entity.id
_entity.type
_entity.pdbx_description
1 polymer ?
#
loop_
_entity_poly.entity_id
_entity_poly.type
_entity_poly.pdbx_seq_one_letter_code
_entity_poly.pdbx_strand_id
1 'polypeptide(L)'
;LAQSNVKPEAAARGAKEPLVIIGGPCATFNPEPLAGVADAFVIGEGEETVNKLLDAVYEARDKGLSKEDTLLELAQLSGIYVPRFYEPQYDAGGMFCGMQVSTQVPASVKRQWVRELDNYPQTSAIMTDATEFENMYIVEVARGCGRHCRFCMAGYCFRKPRARDLELLLAKIRNRPPQTKKVGLMGAAVSDYPYIKELTQTLVDEQVPFTVASLRADTLDVELTQALAASGQRTMTVAPEAGS
;
A
#
# COMPACT_ATOMS: atom_id res chain seq x y z
N LEU A 1 -13.96 -14.48 -3.47
CA LEU A 1 -13.73 -15.62 -4.37
C LEU A 1 -15.02 -16.43 -4.55
N ALA A 2 -15.69 -16.86 -3.49
CA ALA A 2 -16.92 -17.65 -3.60
C ALA A 2 -18.02 -16.95 -4.42
N GLN A 3 -18.24 -15.65 -4.21
CA GLN A 3 -19.20 -14.86 -4.99
C GLN A 3 -18.87 -14.76 -6.49
N SER A 4 -17.59 -14.96 -6.85
CA SER A 4 -17.11 -14.92 -8.23
C SER A 4 -16.92 -16.31 -8.84
N ASN A 5 -17.44 -17.36 -8.20
CA ASN A 5 -17.23 -18.76 -8.57
C ASN A 5 -15.77 -19.18 -8.72
N VAL A 6 -14.87 -18.52 -7.98
CA VAL A 6 -13.44 -18.89 -7.92
C VAL A 6 -13.22 -19.73 -6.67
N LYS A 7 -12.62 -20.91 -6.83
CA LYS A 7 -12.31 -21.78 -5.70
C LYS A 7 -11.40 -21.06 -4.70
N PRO A 8 -11.72 -21.04 -3.40
CA PRO A 8 -10.91 -20.33 -2.41
C PRO A 8 -9.48 -20.88 -2.29
N GLU A 9 -9.34 -22.20 -2.29
CA GLU A 9 -8.06 -22.88 -2.08
C GLU A 9 -7.21 -22.85 -3.36
N ALA A 10 -5.96 -22.37 -3.24
CA ALA A 10 -5.02 -22.29 -4.35
C ALA A 10 -4.74 -23.68 -4.99
N ALA A 11 -4.64 -24.71 -4.16
CA ALA A 11 -4.41 -26.09 -4.62
C ALA A 11 -5.57 -26.67 -5.41
N ALA A 12 -6.81 -26.20 -5.17
CA ALA A 12 -7.99 -26.66 -5.86
C ALA A 12 -8.23 -25.96 -7.21
N ARG A 13 -7.50 -24.87 -7.51
CA ARG A 13 -7.60 -24.14 -8.78
C ARG A 13 -6.75 -24.78 -9.87
N GLY A 14 -7.39 -25.26 -10.95
CA GLY A 14 -6.73 -25.82 -12.13
C GLY A 14 -6.31 -24.77 -13.15
N ALA A 15 -5.80 -25.21 -14.29
CA ALA A 15 -5.28 -24.37 -15.36
C ALA A 15 -6.29 -23.40 -16.00
N LYS A 16 -7.60 -23.70 -15.90
CA LYS A 16 -8.68 -22.86 -16.45
C LYS A 16 -9.20 -21.79 -15.49
N GLU A 17 -8.81 -21.87 -14.23
CA GLU A 17 -9.22 -20.92 -13.21
C GLU A 17 -8.21 -19.75 -13.13
N PRO A 18 -8.67 -18.56 -12.75
CA PRO A 18 -7.80 -17.40 -12.65
C PRO A 18 -6.74 -17.59 -11.56
N LEU A 19 -5.57 -16.99 -11.74
CA LEU A 19 -4.60 -16.82 -10.67
C LEU A 19 -5.13 -15.81 -9.65
N VAL A 20 -5.02 -16.14 -8.38
CA VAL A 20 -5.32 -15.23 -7.26
C VAL A 20 -4.02 -14.66 -6.73
N ILE A 21 -3.83 -13.37 -6.94
CA ILE A 21 -2.63 -12.64 -6.54
C ILE A 21 -3.01 -11.62 -5.48
N ILE A 22 -2.28 -11.59 -4.38
CA ILE A 22 -2.54 -10.70 -3.25
C ILE A 22 -1.32 -9.79 -3.04
N GLY A 23 -1.57 -8.50 -2.79
CA GLY A 23 -0.56 -7.51 -2.45
C GLY A 23 -0.99 -6.61 -1.30
N GLY A 24 -0.24 -5.56 -1.07
CA GLY A 24 -0.52 -4.54 -0.06
C GLY A 24 0.12 -4.81 1.31
N PRO A 25 -0.22 -4.00 2.33
CA PRO A 25 0.45 -4.02 3.63
C PRO A 25 0.41 -5.36 4.34
N CYS A 26 -0.77 -6.02 4.34
CA CYS A 26 -0.95 -7.32 5.01
C CYS A 26 -0.06 -8.40 4.39
N ALA A 27 -0.05 -8.49 3.06
CA ALA A 27 0.80 -9.44 2.33
C ALA A 27 2.30 -9.13 2.54
N THR A 28 2.66 -7.85 2.58
CA THR A 28 4.05 -7.43 2.80
C THR A 28 4.53 -7.75 4.21
N PHE A 29 3.64 -7.66 5.19
CA PHE A 29 3.97 -7.91 6.59
C PHE A 29 4.02 -9.41 6.92
N ASN A 30 2.98 -10.15 6.54
CA ASN A 30 2.93 -11.61 6.71
C ASN A 30 1.96 -12.23 5.69
N PRO A 31 2.44 -12.84 4.60
CA PRO A 31 1.60 -13.51 3.61
C PRO A 31 1.08 -14.88 4.06
N GLU A 32 1.73 -15.53 5.04
CA GLU A 32 1.47 -16.93 5.41
C GLU A 32 0.02 -17.25 5.80
N PRO A 33 -0.72 -16.40 6.52
CA PRO A 33 -2.12 -16.69 6.84
C PRO A 33 -3.02 -16.87 5.61
N LEU A 34 -2.61 -16.36 4.45
CA LEU A 34 -3.33 -16.45 3.19
C LEU A 34 -2.63 -17.35 2.16
N ALA A 35 -1.55 -18.04 2.54
CA ALA A 35 -0.75 -18.89 1.64
C ALA A 35 -1.59 -20.00 0.98
N GLY A 36 -2.58 -20.56 1.68
CA GLY A 36 -3.51 -21.55 1.13
C GLY A 36 -4.54 -20.97 0.14
N VAL A 37 -4.70 -19.64 0.10
CA VAL A 37 -5.70 -18.95 -0.73
C VAL A 37 -5.09 -18.32 -1.97
N ALA A 38 -3.92 -17.70 -1.86
CA ALA A 38 -3.27 -17.03 -2.98
C ALA A 38 -2.37 -17.97 -3.78
N ASP A 39 -2.31 -17.77 -5.09
CA ASP A 39 -1.32 -18.42 -5.96
C ASP A 39 0.03 -17.69 -5.87
N ALA A 40 0.01 -16.37 -5.70
CA ALA A 40 1.20 -15.55 -5.51
C ALA A 40 0.92 -14.29 -4.68
N PHE A 41 1.97 -13.72 -4.10
CA PHE A 41 1.92 -12.45 -3.38
C PHE A 41 2.91 -11.45 -3.98
N VAL A 42 2.53 -10.18 -3.98
CA VAL A 42 3.43 -9.06 -4.23
C VAL A 42 3.90 -8.51 -2.89
N ILE A 43 5.18 -8.67 -2.59
CA ILE A 43 5.79 -8.23 -1.33
C ILE A 43 6.40 -6.85 -1.50
N GLY A 44 5.72 -5.85 -0.94
CA GLY A 44 6.09 -4.44 -1.03
C GLY A 44 5.16 -3.61 -1.86
N GLU A 45 5.73 -2.58 -2.50
CA GLU A 45 5.00 -1.61 -3.32
C GLU A 45 4.81 -2.14 -4.73
N GLY A 46 3.62 -1.94 -5.27
CA GLY A 46 3.16 -2.59 -6.49
C GLY A 46 3.44 -1.82 -7.79
N GLU A 47 3.76 -0.53 -7.72
CA GLU A 47 3.78 0.37 -8.87
C GLU A 47 4.63 -0.14 -10.05
N GLU A 48 5.79 -0.70 -9.74
CA GLU A 48 6.67 -1.30 -10.77
C GLU A 48 6.44 -2.80 -10.93
N THR A 49 6.14 -3.48 -9.83
CA THR A 49 6.08 -4.93 -9.77
C THR A 49 4.85 -5.49 -10.48
N VAL A 50 3.70 -4.79 -10.40
CA VAL A 50 2.44 -5.24 -11.03
C VAL A 50 2.58 -5.34 -12.54
N ASN A 51 3.22 -4.37 -13.19
CA ASN A 51 3.42 -4.42 -14.65
C ASN A 51 4.30 -5.62 -15.05
N LYS A 52 5.44 -5.81 -14.36
CA LYS A 52 6.33 -6.97 -14.61
C LYS A 52 5.63 -8.30 -14.40
N LEU A 53 4.78 -8.37 -13.37
CA LEU A 53 3.98 -9.57 -13.09
C LEU A 53 2.96 -9.83 -14.21
N LEU A 54 2.23 -8.81 -14.65
CA LEU A 54 1.25 -8.95 -15.74
C LEU A 54 1.93 -9.34 -17.05
N ASP A 55 3.06 -8.70 -17.39
CA ASP A 55 3.84 -9.04 -18.58
C ASP A 55 4.24 -10.52 -18.54
N ALA A 56 4.78 -11.00 -17.42
CA ALA A 56 5.18 -12.41 -17.26
C ALA A 56 3.99 -13.37 -17.37
N VAL A 57 2.82 -13.01 -16.82
CA VAL A 57 1.58 -13.82 -16.98
C VAL A 57 1.14 -13.88 -18.43
N TYR A 58 1.15 -12.76 -19.15
CA TYR A 58 0.78 -12.72 -20.57
C TYR A 58 1.77 -13.49 -21.43
N GLU A 59 3.07 -13.33 -21.19
CA GLU A 59 4.10 -14.10 -21.91
C GLU A 59 3.96 -15.62 -21.67
N ALA A 60 3.74 -16.03 -20.41
CA ALA A 60 3.52 -17.44 -20.07
C ALA A 60 2.30 -18.01 -20.80
N ARG A 61 1.21 -17.26 -20.86
CA ARG A 61 0.02 -17.62 -21.61
C ARG A 61 0.30 -17.77 -23.11
N ASP A 62 1.02 -16.82 -23.71
CA ASP A 62 1.31 -16.80 -25.14
C ASP A 62 2.28 -17.95 -25.53
N LYS A 63 3.16 -18.35 -24.59
CA LYS A 63 4.02 -19.55 -24.71
C LYS A 63 3.26 -20.85 -24.44
N GLY A 64 2.01 -20.81 -24.00
CA GLY A 64 1.22 -21.99 -23.64
C GLY A 64 1.74 -22.75 -22.40
N LEU A 65 2.38 -22.05 -21.46
CA LEU A 65 2.92 -22.66 -20.27
C LEU A 65 1.81 -23.24 -19.37
N SER A 66 2.15 -24.30 -18.65
CA SER A 66 1.28 -24.82 -17.59
C SER A 66 1.13 -23.81 -16.43
N LYS A 67 0.12 -23.98 -15.57
CA LYS A 67 0.00 -23.15 -14.36
C LYS A 67 1.25 -23.26 -13.47
N GLU A 68 1.81 -24.45 -13.36
CA GLU A 68 3.00 -24.71 -12.57
C GLU A 68 4.21 -23.93 -13.10
N ASP A 69 4.46 -24.03 -14.42
CA ASP A 69 5.56 -23.32 -15.07
C ASP A 69 5.36 -21.81 -15.00
N THR A 70 4.11 -21.33 -15.16
CA THR A 70 3.77 -19.92 -14.99
C THR A 70 4.13 -19.43 -13.58
N LEU A 71 3.75 -20.18 -12.54
CA LEU A 71 4.06 -19.82 -11.16
C LEU A 71 5.57 -19.87 -10.88
N LEU A 72 6.31 -20.77 -11.53
CA LEU A 72 7.76 -20.84 -11.44
C LEU A 72 8.41 -19.60 -12.07
N GLU A 73 7.95 -19.17 -13.25
CA GLU A 73 8.40 -17.93 -13.90
C GLU A 73 8.11 -16.70 -12.99
N LEU A 74 6.91 -16.64 -12.42
CA LEU A 74 6.53 -15.56 -11.50
C LEU A 74 7.44 -15.53 -10.25
N ALA A 75 7.81 -16.71 -9.71
CA ALA A 75 8.68 -16.79 -8.54
C ALA A 75 10.11 -16.30 -8.79
N GLN A 76 10.54 -16.15 -10.05
CA GLN A 76 11.84 -15.55 -10.41
C GLN A 76 11.80 -14.02 -10.34
N LEU A 77 10.62 -13.42 -10.35
CA LEU A 77 10.48 -11.96 -10.29
C LEU A 77 10.78 -11.45 -8.89
N SER A 78 11.55 -10.37 -8.82
CA SER A 78 11.85 -9.73 -7.55
C SER A 78 10.56 -9.22 -6.89
N GLY A 79 10.33 -9.59 -5.63
CA GLY A 79 9.15 -9.20 -4.87
C GLY A 79 7.94 -10.11 -5.05
N ILE A 80 8.03 -11.17 -5.82
CA ILE A 80 6.95 -12.14 -5.94
C ILE A 80 7.24 -13.36 -5.06
N TYR A 81 6.31 -13.64 -4.15
CA TYR A 81 6.29 -14.80 -3.29
C TYR A 81 5.21 -15.78 -3.76
N VAL A 82 5.61 -17.00 -4.10
CA VAL A 82 4.70 -18.07 -4.53
C VAL A 82 4.73 -19.17 -3.47
N PRO A 83 3.75 -19.25 -2.56
CA PRO A 83 3.79 -20.06 -1.35
C PRO A 83 4.12 -21.55 -1.58
N ARG A 84 3.62 -22.13 -2.66
CA ARG A 84 3.83 -23.56 -2.98
C ARG A 84 5.30 -23.99 -3.12
N PHE A 85 6.22 -23.04 -3.26
CA PHE A 85 7.66 -23.30 -3.35
C PHE A 85 8.40 -23.10 -2.01
N TYR A 86 7.66 -22.73 -0.95
CA TYR A 86 8.19 -22.42 0.37
C TYR A 86 7.36 -23.15 1.43
N GLU A 87 7.89 -24.21 2.01
CA GLU A 87 7.18 -25.02 2.99
C GLU A 87 7.65 -24.71 4.41
N PRO A 88 6.77 -24.18 5.28
CA PRO A 88 7.14 -23.91 6.66
C PRO A 88 7.39 -25.21 7.43
N GLN A 89 8.51 -25.26 8.13
CA GLN A 89 8.91 -26.41 8.94
C GLN A 89 8.67 -26.12 10.42
N TYR A 90 8.13 -27.12 11.11
CA TYR A 90 7.84 -27.05 12.54
C TYR A 90 8.49 -28.21 13.28
N ASP A 91 8.92 -27.97 14.51
CA ASP A 91 9.42 -29.04 15.39
C ASP A 91 8.27 -29.87 15.99
N ALA A 92 8.62 -30.89 16.79
CA ALA A 92 7.65 -31.74 17.45
C ALA A 92 6.74 -31.01 18.45
N GLY A 93 7.12 -29.84 18.89
CA GLY A 93 6.33 -28.95 19.77
C GLY A 93 5.46 -27.94 19.00
N GLY A 94 5.49 -27.95 17.66
CA GLY A 94 4.75 -27.03 16.82
C GLY A 94 5.40 -25.65 16.68
N MET A 95 6.67 -25.50 17.08
CA MET A 95 7.41 -24.26 16.92
C MET A 95 8.01 -24.16 15.51
N PHE A 96 7.89 -23.00 14.90
CA PHE A 96 8.46 -22.75 13.57
C PHE A 96 9.99 -22.85 13.60
N CYS A 97 10.57 -23.70 12.73
CA CYS A 97 12.00 -23.97 12.64
C CYS A 97 12.65 -23.35 11.40
N GLY A 98 11.87 -22.90 10.43
CA GLY A 98 12.38 -22.35 9.19
C GLY A 98 11.51 -22.68 7.99
N MET A 99 11.99 -22.35 6.80
CA MET A 99 11.33 -22.65 5.52
C MET A 99 12.16 -23.65 4.72
N GLN A 100 11.54 -24.71 4.25
CA GLN A 100 12.11 -25.53 3.21
C GLN A 100 11.77 -24.89 1.86
N VAL A 101 12.80 -24.47 1.15
CA VAL A 101 12.62 -23.74 -0.12
C VAL A 101 12.99 -24.65 -1.29
N SER A 102 12.15 -24.67 -2.32
CA SER A 102 12.47 -25.37 -3.58
C SER A 102 13.77 -24.81 -4.18
N THR A 103 14.61 -25.67 -4.70
CA THR A 103 15.89 -25.27 -5.35
C THR A 103 15.68 -24.49 -6.65
N GLN A 104 14.46 -24.46 -7.17
CA GLN A 104 14.10 -23.79 -8.42
C GLN A 104 13.76 -22.32 -8.24
N VAL A 105 13.63 -21.83 -6.99
CA VAL A 105 13.22 -20.45 -6.70
C VAL A 105 14.22 -19.76 -5.78
N PRO A 106 14.24 -18.41 -5.73
CA PRO A 106 15.11 -17.69 -4.80
C PRO A 106 14.84 -18.07 -3.34
N ALA A 107 15.89 -18.27 -2.56
CA ALA A 107 15.79 -18.64 -1.14
C ALA A 107 15.12 -17.55 -0.28
N SER A 108 15.03 -16.32 -0.76
CA SER A 108 14.37 -15.22 -0.08
C SER A 108 13.72 -14.25 -1.06
N VAL A 109 12.58 -13.72 -0.70
CA VAL A 109 11.86 -12.71 -1.49
C VAL A 109 12.19 -11.32 -0.97
N LYS A 110 12.70 -10.45 -1.86
CA LYS A 110 13.09 -9.09 -1.51
C LYS A 110 11.89 -8.16 -1.63
N ARG A 111 11.56 -7.47 -0.54
CA ARG A 111 10.53 -6.42 -0.55
C ARG A 111 10.85 -5.35 -1.60
N GLN A 112 9.89 -5.06 -2.46
CA GLN A 112 9.97 -3.98 -3.44
C GLN A 112 9.55 -2.65 -2.81
N TRP A 113 10.14 -1.56 -3.28
CA TRP A 113 9.78 -0.20 -2.86
C TRP A 113 10.19 0.81 -3.93
N VAL A 114 9.38 1.82 -4.10
CA VAL A 114 9.59 2.90 -5.06
C VAL A 114 10.46 3.97 -4.42
N ARG A 115 11.53 4.36 -5.09
CA ARG A 115 12.41 5.46 -4.62
C ARG A 115 11.79 6.81 -4.89
N GLU A 116 11.43 7.05 -6.16
CA GLU A 116 10.91 8.31 -6.67
C GLU A 116 9.38 8.23 -6.74
N LEU A 117 8.71 8.58 -5.63
CA LEU A 117 7.25 8.52 -5.54
C LEU A 117 6.55 9.41 -6.58
N ASP A 118 7.16 10.52 -6.96
CA ASP A 118 6.58 11.52 -7.85
C ASP A 118 6.41 11.04 -9.29
N ASN A 119 7.09 9.96 -9.67
CA ASN A 119 6.88 9.28 -10.95
C ASN A 119 5.56 8.49 -11.03
N TYR A 120 4.84 8.34 -9.92
CA TYR A 120 3.63 7.51 -9.84
C TYR A 120 2.42 8.31 -9.36
N PRO A 121 1.19 7.85 -9.65
CA PRO A 121 -0.03 8.54 -9.23
C PRO A 121 -0.06 8.85 -7.73
N GLN A 122 -0.46 10.06 -7.41
CA GLN A 122 -0.48 10.62 -6.05
C GLN A 122 -1.88 10.76 -5.51
N THR A 123 -2.90 10.56 -6.37
CA THR A 123 -4.26 10.97 -6.11
C THR A 123 -5.26 9.87 -6.42
N SER A 124 -6.48 9.99 -5.86
CA SER A 124 -7.59 9.09 -6.20
C SER A 124 -7.86 9.11 -7.71
N ALA A 125 -7.82 7.94 -8.34
CA ALA A 125 -8.22 7.77 -9.74
C ALA A 125 -9.76 7.69 -9.87
N ILE A 126 -10.44 7.19 -8.84
CA ILE A 126 -11.90 7.02 -8.80
C ILE A 126 -12.44 7.80 -7.62
N MET A 127 -13.46 8.60 -7.87
CA MET A 127 -14.25 9.32 -6.86
C MET A 127 -15.73 8.97 -7.06
N THR A 128 -16.45 8.80 -5.96
CA THR A 128 -17.86 8.43 -5.96
C THR A 128 -18.53 8.99 -4.71
N ASP A 129 -19.83 9.21 -4.78
CA ASP A 129 -20.68 9.55 -3.65
C ASP A 129 -21.16 8.33 -2.85
N ALA A 130 -20.89 7.12 -3.34
CA ALA A 130 -21.30 5.86 -2.72
C ALA A 130 -20.28 5.32 -1.72
N THR A 131 -19.42 6.16 -1.13
CA THR A 131 -18.42 5.75 -0.13
C THR A 131 -18.44 6.68 1.08
N GLU A 132 -17.80 6.25 2.18
CA GLU A 132 -17.59 7.07 3.38
C GLU A 132 -16.83 8.39 3.09
N PHE A 133 -15.97 8.37 2.06
CA PHE A 133 -15.21 9.54 1.59
C PHE A 133 -15.87 10.20 0.37
N GLU A 134 -17.17 10.44 0.47
CA GLU A 134 -18.02 10.99 -0.60
C GLU A 134 -17.35 12.18 -1.32
N ASN A 135 -17.07 12.00 -2.62
CA ASN A 135 -16.45 13.02 -3.48
C ASN A 135 -15.19 13.68 -2.88
N MET A 136 -14.45 12.94 -2.07
CA MET A 136 -13.17 13.37 -1.52
C MET A 136 -12.03 13.04 -2.50
N TYR A 137 -11.24 14.05 -2.84
CA TYR A 137 -10.03 13.87 -3.63
C TYR A 137 -8.85 13.56 -2.71
N ILE A 138 -8.52 12.30 -2.60
CA ILE A 138 -7.43 11.84 -1.71
C ILE A 138 -6.09 12.08 -2.39
N VAL A 139 -5.16 12.68 -1.65
CA VAL A 139 -3.82 13.02 -2.11
C VAL A 139 -2.80 12.45 -1.14
N GLU A 140 -1.93 11.56 -1.62
CA GLU A 140 -0.82 11.02 -0.84
C GLU A 140 0.30 12.05 -0.75
N VAL A 141 0.54 12.62 0.42
CA VAL A 141 1.61 13.63 0.63
C VAL A 141 2.97 13.01 0.93
N ALA A 142 2.96 11.83 1.55
CA ALA A 142 4.17 11.09 1.88
C ALA A 142 3.84 9.62 2.07
N ARG A 143 4.82 8.76 1.86
CA ARG A 143 4.73 7.32 2.12
C ARG A 143 5.80 6.86 3.10
N GLY A 144 5.39 5.99 4.02
CA GLY A 144 6.25 5.49 5.08
C GLY A 144 6.29 6.38 6.30
N CYS A 145 6.89 5.84 7.37
CA CYS A 145 7.05 6.55 8.64
C CYS A 145 8.40 6.20 9.26
N GLY A 146 9.09 7.22 9.78
CA GLY A 146 10.40 7.08 10.42
C GLY A 146 10.34 6.87 11.94
N ARG A 147 9.16 6.78 12.53
CA ARG A 147 8.98 6.87 14.00
C ARG A 147 9.19 5.58 14.78
N HIS A 148 9.27 4.43 14.16
CA HIS A 148 9.58 3.15 14.81
C HIS A 148 8.70 2.75 16.01
N CYS A 149 7.44 3.19 16.07
CA CYS A 149 6.49 2.75 17.09
C CYS A 149 6.36 1.23 17.07
N ARG A 150 6.58 0.55 18.20
CA ARG A 150 6.68 -0.93 18.26
C ARG A 150 5.39 -1.65 17.86
N PHE A 151 4.25 -1.01 18.02
CA PHE A 151 2.93 -1.54 17.68
C PHE A 151 2.49 -1.24 16.26
N CYS A 152 3.18 -0.36 15.52
CA CYS A 152 2.70 0.17 14.26
C CYS A 152 3.32 -0.53 13.05
N MET A 153 2.50 -1.26 12.29
CA MET A 153 2.91 -1.95 11.08
C MET A 153 3.44 -0.99 9.99
N ALA A 154 2.85 0.20 9.83
CA ALA A 154 3.23 1.16 8.78
C ALA A 154 4.69 1.60 8.88
N GLY A 155 5.21 1.76 10.10
CA GLY A 155 6.62 2.10 10.35
C GLY A 155 7.61 1.00 9.91
N TYR A 156 7.13 -0.19 9.59
CA TYR A 156 7.96 -1.33 9.15
C TYR A 156 7.73 -1.70 7.70
N CYS A 157 6.47 -1.70 7.22
CA CYS A 157 6.13 -2.07 5.84
C CYS A 157 6.60 -1.04 4.81
N PHE A 158 6.57 0.25 5.14
CA PHE A 158 6.81 1.33 4.18
C PHE A 158 8.07 2.15 4.46
N ARG A 159 9.09 1.54 5.05
CA ARG A 159 10.42 2.17 5.16
C ARG A 159 11.09 2.24 3.79
N LYS A 160 11.82 3.30 3.45
CA LYS A 160 12.10 4.52 4.19
C LYS A 160 10.96 5.52 3.97
N PRO A 161 10.74 6.53 4.88
CA PRO A 161 9.80 7.62 4.61
C PRO A 161 10.27 8.41 3.39
N ARG A 162 9.32 8.77 2.52
CA ARG A 162 9.53 9.55 1.30
C ARG A 162 8.41 10.57 1.20
N ALA A 163 8.79 11.83 1.11
CA ALA A 163 7.88 12.94 0.88
C ALA A 163 7.71 13.16 -0.62
N ARG A 164 6.54 13.63 -1.02
CA ARG A 164 6.27 14.10 -2.39
C ARG A 164 6.63 15.57 -2.54
N ASP A 165 6.94 15.97 -3.74
CA ASP A 165 7.23 17.36 -4.08
C ASP A 165 5.97 18.23 -3.88
N LEU A 166 6.15 19.39 -3.22
CA LEU A 166 5.06 20.31 -2.88
C LEU A 166 4.37 20.89 -4.12
N GLU A 167 5.15 21.32 -5.10
CA GLU A 167 4.60 21.96 -6.30
C GLU A 167 3.81 20.97 -7.15
N LEU A 168 4.28 19.71 -7.24
CA LEU A 168 3.53 18.64 -7.90
C LEU A 168 2.21 18.35 -7.19
N LEU A 169 2.21 18.32 -5.85
CA LEU A 169 0.97 18.14 -5.07
C LEU A 169 0.00 19.28 -5.30
N LEU A 170 0.46 20.53 -5.19
CA LEU A 170 -0.37 21.73 -5.43
C LEU A 170 -0.92 21.74 -6.85
N ALA A 171 -0.11 21.44 -7.86
CA ALA A 171 -0.57 21.34 -9.24
C ALA A 171 -1.68 20.30 -9.41
N LYS A 172 -1.57 19.13 -8.77
CA LYS A 172 -2.62 18.10 -8.79
C LYS A 172 -3.89 18.55 -8.08
N ILE A 173 -3.75 19.20 -6.92
CA ILE A 173 -4.89 19.69 -6.16
C ILE A 173 -5.63 20.82 -6.93
N ARG A 174 -4.91 21.73 -7.57
CA ARG A 174 -5.49 22.78 -8.42
C ARG A 174 -6.25 22.22 -9.62
N ASN A 175 -5.76 21.12 -10.21
CA ASN A 175 -6.38 20.43 -11.33
C ASN A 175 -7.33 19.29 -10.91
N ARG A 176 -7.80 19.27 -9.66
CA ARG A 176 -8.73 18.26 -9.16
C ARG A 176 -10.05 18.25 -9.91
N PRO A 177 -10.77 17.11 -9.99
CA PRO A 177 -12.08 17.04 -10.61
C PRO A 177 -13.06 18.07 -10.01
N PRO A 178 -13.92 18.73 -10.83
CA PRO A 178 -14.79 19.80 -10.37
C PRO A 178 -15.83 19.37 -9.33
N GLN A 179 -16.19 18.09 -9.28
CA GLN A 179 -17.10 17.51 -8.27
C GLN A 179 -16.46 17.33 -6.90
N THR A 180 -15.16 17.64 -6.76
CA THR A 180 -14.45 17.49 -5.49
C THR A 180 -15.04 18.40 -4.41
N LYS A 181 -15.57 17.80 -3.34
CA LYS A 181 -16.06 18.52 -2.16
C LYS A 181 -14.93 18.90 -1.21
N LYS A 182 -13.92 18.04 -1.10
CA LYS A 182 -12.82 18.19 -0.14
C LYS A 182 -11.58 17.43 -0.60
N VAL A 183 -10.41 17.93 -0.26
CA VAL A 183 -9.13 17.24 -0.44
C VAL A 183 -8.78 16.47 0.86
N GLY A 184 -8.52 15.17 0.75
CA GLY A 184 -8.03 14.37 1.86
C GLY A 184 -6.52 14.22 1.78
N LEU A 185 -5.76 14.82 2.70
CA LEU A 185 -4.32 14.63 2.77
C LEU A 185 -4.01 13.31 3.47
N MET A 186 -3.31 12.42 2.78
CA MET A 186 -3.03 11.06 3.25
C MET A 186 -1.53 10.79 3.36
N GLY A 187 -1.17 10.05 4.41
CA GLY A 187 0.17 9.56 4.68
C GLY A 187 0.20 8.83 6.02
N ALA A 188 1.23 8.03 6.26
CA ALA A 188 1.38 7.32 7.53
C ALA A 188 1.61 8.27 8.73
N ALA A 189 2.14 9.46 8.47
CA ALA A 189 2.32 10.54 9.45
C ALA A 189 2.26 11.88 8.69
N VAL A 190 1.05 12.37 8.39
CA VAL A 190 0.84 13.57 7.57
C VAL A 190 1.50 14.79 8.19
N SER A 191 1.47 14.93 9.51
CA SER A 191 2.11 16.02 10.25
C SER A 191 3.65 15.99 10.21
N ASP A 192 4.26 14.87 9.79
CA ASP A 192 5.71 14.77 9.57
C ASP A 192 6.11 15.17 8.14
N TYR A 193 5.14 15.52 7.27
CA TYR A 193 5.46 15.99 5.92
C TYR A 193 6.24 17.30 5.98
N PRO A 194 7.42 17.42 5.35
CA PRO A 194 8.32 18.57 5.54
C PRO A 194 7.68 19.93 5.21
N TYR A 195 6.76 19.96 4.26
CA TYR A 195 6.10 21.17 3.78
C TYR A 195 4.63 21.26 4.24
N ILE A 196 4.27 20.60 5.36
CA ILE A 196 2.86 20.55 5.80
C ILE A 196 2.27 21.93 6.06
N LYS A 197 3.04 22.84 6.66
CA LYS A 197 2.59 24.22 6.95
C LYS A 197 2.35 25.01 5.66
N GLU A 198 3.29 24.99 4.75
CA GLU A 198 3.20 25.67 3.46
C GLU A 198 2.06 25.10 2.62
N LEU A 199 1.92 23.78 2.55
CA LEU A 199 0.79 23.13 1.86
C LEU A 199 -0.55 23.57 2.45
N THR A 200 -0.72 23.46 3.77
CA THR A 200 -2.01 23.77 4.42
C THR A 200 -2.34 25.27 4.36
N GLN A 201 -1.36 26.14 4.51
CA GLN A 201 -1.57 27.58 4.36
C GLN A 201 -1.99 27.93 2.91
N THR A 202 -1.31 27.38 1.91
CA THR A 202 -1.67 27.58 0.50
C THR A 202 -3.11 27.13 0.22
N LEU A 203 -3.52 25.97 0.78
CA LEU A 203 -4.89 25.49 0.61
C LEU A 203 -5.93 26.41 1.28
N VAL A 204 -5.59 26.99 2.43
CA VAL A 204 -6.45 28.00 3.10
C VAL A 204 -6.57 29.25 2.23
N ASP A 205 -5.45 29.78 1.74
CA ASP A 205 -5.41 31.01 0.91
C ASP A 205 -6.18 30.82 -0.40
N GLU A 206 -6.10 29.64 -1.01
CA GLU A 206 -6.84 29.26 -2.22
C GLU A 206 -8.28 28.81 -1.94
N GLN A 207 -8.73 28.86 -0.69
CA GLN A 207 -10.07 28.44 -0.26
C GLN A 207 -10.41 26.99 -0.67
N VAL A 208 -9.42 26.09 -0.64
CA VAL A 208 -9.59 24.66 -0.92
C VAL A 208 -9.91 23.94 0.37
N PRO A 209 -11.12 23.38 0.55
CA PRO A 209 -11.43 22.59 1.72
C PRO A 209 -10.56 21.31 1.77
N PHE A 210 -9.90 21.08 2.90
CA PHE A 210 -9.09 19.88 3.10
C PHE A 210 -9.30 19.25 4.47
N THR A 211 -8.81 18.04 4.64
CA THR A 211 -8.88 17.28 5.89
C THR A 211 -7.69 16.34 6.04
N VAL A 212 -7.37 16.02 7.28
CA VAL A 212 -6.42 14.96 7.66
C VAL A 212 -7.11 13.95 8.57
N ALA A 213 -6.71 12.67 8.52
CA ALA A 213 -7.34 11.62 9.29
C ALA A 213 -6.96 11.72 10.78
N SER A 214 -5.68 11.55 11.10
CA SER A 214 -5.16 11.59 12.48
C SER A 214 -3.82 12.28 12.51
N LEU A 215 -3.54 12.90 13.65
CA LEU A 215 -2.32 13.65 13.90
C LEU A 215 -1.62 13.10 15.13
N ARG A 216 -0.31 13.20 15.16
CA ARG A 216 0.48 12.90 16.33
C ARG A 216 0.44 14.08 17.30
N ALA A 217 0.35 13.79 18.60
CA ALA A 217 0.28 14.84 19.62
C ALA A 217 1.55 15.73 19.65
N ASP A 218 2.72 15.12 19.41
CA ASP A 218 4.02 15.80 19.43
C ASP A 218 4.32 16.68 18.21
N THR A 219 3.52 16.56 17.15
CA THR A 219 3.69 17.34 15.90
C THR A 219 2.57 18.33 15.66
N LEU A 220 1.58 18.38 16.55
CA LEU A 220 0.47 19.30 16.48
C LEU A 220 0.90 20.69 16.98
N ASP A 221 0.78 21.70 16.12
CA ASP A 221 1.03 23.09 16.49
C ASP A 221 -0.18 24.00 16.20
N VAL A 222 -0.07 25.26 16.60
CA VAL A 222 -1.14 26.24 16.48
C VAL A 222 -1.46 26.55 15.01
N GLU A 223 -0.45 26.66 14.15
CA GLU A 223 -0.62 27.02 12.74
C GLU A 223 -1.40 25.92 12.00
N LEU A 224 -0.98 24.67 12.15
CA LEU A 224 -1.69 23.52 11.55
C LEU A 224 -3.12 23.41 12.07
N THR A 225 -3.33 23.61 13.39
CA THR A 225 -4.66 23.57 14.00
C THR A 225 -5.57 24.67 13.43
N GLN A 226 -5.06 25.88 13.28
CA GLN A 226 -5.81 27.01 12.69
C GLN A 226 -6.15 26.75 11.22
N ALA A 227 -5.21 26.22 10.42
CA ALA A 227 -5.44 25.87 9.04
C ALA A 227 -6.53 24.80 8.88
N LEU A 228 -6.51 23.76 9.72
CA LEU A 228 -7.55 22.72 9.74
C LEU A 228 -8.93 23.29 10.13
N ALA A 229 -8.98 24.15 11.13
CA ALA A 229 -10.22 24.83 11.52
C ALA A 229 -10.76 25.73 10.40
N ALA A 230 -9.89 26.52 9.75
CA ALA A 230 -10.24 27.37 8.62
C ALA A 230 -10.77 26.57 7.42
N SER A 231 -10.24 25.37 7.18
CA SER A 231 -10.74 24.45 6.15
C SER A 231 -12.07 23.77 6.49
N GLY A 232 -12.64 24.02 7.68
CA GLY A 232 -13.90 23.46 8.14
C GLY A 232 -13.82 22.09 8.79
N GLN A 233 -12.64 21.62 9.17
CA GLN A 233 -12.49 20.41 9.96
C GLN A 233 -12.92 20.66 11.42
N ARG A 234 -13.99 19.99 11.86
CA ARG A 234 -14.59 20.20 13.21
C ARG A 234 -14.00 19.32 14.29
N THR A 235 -13.39 18.21 13.90
CA THR A 235 -12.86 17.21 14.86
C THR A 235 -11.47 16.81 14.40
N MET A 236 -10.53 16.75 15.33
CA MET A 236 -9.20 16.23 15.13
C MET A 236 -8.99 14.99 15.98
N THR A 237 -8.54 13.91 15.37
CA THR A 237 -8.08 12.74 16.11
C THR A 237 -6.59 12.90 16.40
N VAL A 238 -6.24 12.87 17.67
CA VAL A 238 -4.86 13.05 18.12
C VAL A 238 -4.39 11.77 18.79
N ALA A 239 -3.24 11.27 18.32
CA ALA A 239 -2.60 10.05 18.84
C ALA A 239 -1.40 10.41 19.75
N PRO A 240 -1.43 10.05 21.04
CA PRO A 240 -0.30 10.31 21.96
C PRO A 240 0.88 9.36 21.73
N GLU A 241 0.66 8.21 21.05
CA GLU A 241 1.63 7.16 20.69
C GLU A 241 2.26 6.41 21.89
N ALA A 242 2.44 7.06 23.03
CA ALA A 242 2.93 6.47 24.26
C ALA A 242 2.39 7.23 25.47
N GLY A 243 2.40 6.58 26.65
CA GLY A 243 1.94 7.16 27.92
C GLY A 243 3.05 7.77 28.78
N SER A 244 4.24 7.95 28.22
CA SER A 244 5.41 8.51 28.94
C SER A 244 6.14 9.51 28.07
#